data_7b9948f4aa861334ae2e8a5f74f2065d
#
_entry.id   7b9948f4aa861334ae2e8a5f74f2065d
#
_cell.length_a   1.000
_cell.length_b   1.000
_cell.length_c   1.000
_cell.angle_alpha   90.00
_cell.angle_beta   90.00
_cell.angle_gamma   90.00
#
_symmetry.space_group_name_H-M   'P 1'
#
loop_
_entity.id
_entity.type
_entity.pdbx_description
1 polymer ?
#
loop_
_entity_poly.entity_id
_entity_poly.type
_entity_poly.pdbx_seq_one_letter_code
_entity_poly.pdbx_strand_id
1 'polypeptide(L)'
;MRGILVAASVSLLLSLVGTPLVIRFFRERGYGQLIREDGPQAHLAKRGTPTMGGTAMIIAGLIGYFTATLTLGPRLSPGGLLVMGTFTGMGAVGFLDDYIKIRHNRSLGLTKTAKFVGQALVAVGFAIGAQYVA
;
A
#
# COMPACT_ATOMS: atom_id res chain seq x y z
N MET A 1 -22.16 6.67 -10.31
CA MET A 1 -21.56 5.80 -11.35
C MET A 1 -20.33 6.45 -12.02
N ARG A 2 -20.44 7.68 -12.59
CA ARG A 2 -19.29 8.34 -13.27
C ARG A 2 -18.05 8.49 -12.36
N GLY A 3 -18.23 8.88 -11.10
CA GLY A 3 -17.12 9.05 -10.16
C GLY A 3 -16.34 7.75 -9.89
N ILE A 4 -17.06 6.63 -9.75
CA ILE A 4 -16.43 5.31 -9.54
C ILE A 4 -15.62 4.90 -10.77
N LEU A 5 -16.16 5.11 -11.97
CA LEU A 5 -15.45 4.79 -13.21
C LEU A 5 -14.19 5.63 -13.38
N VAL A 6 -14.27 6.93 -13.10
CA VAL A 6 -13.09 7.82 -13.16
C VAL A 6 -12.06 7.41 -12.11
N ALA A 7 -12.47 7.21 -10.86
CA ALA A 7 -11.55 6.76 -9.81
C ALA A 7 -10.85 5.45 -10.18
N ALA A 8 -11.61 4.45 -10.63
CA ALA A 8 -11.10 3.15 -11.03
C ALA A 8 -10.13 3.25 -12.21
N SER A 9 -10.51 3.99 -13.26
CA SER A 9 -9.67 4.16 -14.45
C SER A 9 -8.36 4.88 -14.14
N VAL A 10 -8.43 5.98 -13.40
CA VAL A 10 -7.23 6.74 -13.00
C VAL A 10 -6.33 5.90 -12.10
N SER A 11 -6.89 5.22 -11.09
CA SER A 11 -6.11 4.34 -10.20
C SER A 11 -5.45 3.20 -10.98
N LEU A 12 -6.17 2.57 -11.90
CA LEU A 12 -5.64 1.48 -12.73
C LEU A 12 -4.47 1.97 -13.59
N LEU A 13 -4.67 3.05 -14.34
CA LEU A 13 -3.63 3.59 -15.22
C LEU A 13 -2.39 4.02 -14.42
N LEU A 14 -2.58 4.74 -13.31
CA LEU A 14 -1.47 5.17 -12.45
C LEU A 14 -0.77 3.97 -11.81
N SER A 15 -1.48 2.92 -11.42
CA SER A 15 -0.89 1.71 -10.88
C SER A 15 -0.07 0.96 -11.93
N LEU A 16 -0.61 0.81 -13.14
CA LEU A 16 0.08 0.11 -14.24
C LEU A 16 1.37 0.83 -14.67
N VAL A 17 1.32 2.16 -14.77
CA VAL A 17 2.48 2.97 -15.17
C VAL A 17 3.40 3.22 -13.97
N GLY A 18 2.84 3.48 -12.80
CA GLY A 18 3.59 3.83 -11.59
C GLY A 18 4.35 2.65 -10.99
N THR A 19 3.78 1.45 -11.04
CA THR A 19 4.43 0.26 -10.44
C THR A 19 5.81 -0.02 -11.02
N PRO A 20 6.04 -0.09 -12.34
CA PRO A 20 7.37 -0.31 -12.88
C PRO A 20 8.35 0.83 -12.55
N LEU A 21 7.87 2.08 -12.47
CA LEU A 21 8.70 3.23 -12.09
C LEU A 21 9.15 3.12 -10.62
N VAL A 22 8.23 2.78 -9.72
CA VAL A 22 8.52 2.58 -8.29
C VAL A 22 9.46 1.40 -8.10
N ILE A 23 9.24 0.29 -8.81
CA ILE A 23 10.13 -0.88 -8.79
C ILE A 23 11.55 -0.49 -9.24
N ARG A 24 11.66 0.26 -10.33
CA ARG A 24 12.95 0.73 -10.84
C ARG A 24 13.66 1.63 -9.84
N PHE A 25 12.93 2.60 -9.26
CA PHE A 25 13.46 3.51 -8.25
C PHE A 25 14.00 2.77 -7.02
N PHE A 26 13.25 1.80 -6.49
CA PHE A 26 13.70 1.02 -5.34
C PHE A 26 14.85 0.08 -5.69
N ARG A 27 14.88 -0.46 -6.89
CA ARG A 27 15.99 -1.30 -7.36
C ARG A 27 17.29 -0.49 -7.48
N GLU A 28 17.24 0.71 -8.04
CA GLU A 28 18.39 1.60 -8.17
C GLU A 28 18.94 2.05 -6.81
N ARG A 29 18.07 2.09 -5.78
CA ARG A 29 18.45 2.39 -4.40
C ARG A 29 18.91 1.17 -3.59
N GLY A 30 19.00 0.00 -4.21
CA GLY A 30 19.43 -1.22 -3.54
C GLY A 30 18.39 -1.86 -2.63
N TYR A 31 17.11 -1.44 -2.73
CA TYR A 31 16.00 -1.98 -1.95
C TYR A 31 15.44 -3.26 -2.58
N GLY A 32 16.29 -4.28 -2.72
CA GLY A 32 15.90 -5.60 -3.20
C GLY A 32 15.57 -6.57 -2.08
N GLN A 33 14.75 -7.58 -2.39
CA GLN A 33 14.41 -8.63 -1.44
C GLN A 33 15.65 -9.50 -1.15
N LEU A 34 16.04 -9.58 0.12
CA LEU A 34 17.03 -10.55 0.58
C LEU A 34 16.34 -11.90 0.71
N ILE A 35 16.69 -12.83 -0.17
CA ILE A 35 16.19 -14.20 -0.12
C ILE A 35 17.16 -15.00 0.75
N ARG A 36 16.61 -15.81 1.68
CA ARG A 36 17.38 -16.79 2.44
C ARG A 36 18.06 -17.76 1.49
N GLU A 37 19.34 -18.00 1.68
CA GLU A 37 20.13 -18.93 0.85
C GLU A 37 19.68 -20.38 1.01
N ASP A 38 18.98 -20.71 2.11
CA ASP A 38 18.48 -22.05 2.44
C ASP A 38 17.11 -22.39 1.81
N GLY A 39 16.59 -21.54 0.92
CA GLY A 39 15.29 -21.74 0.27
C GLY A 39 15.37 -22.51 -1.04
N PRO A 40 14.24 -23.05 -1.55
CA PRO A 40 14.19 -23.71 -2.85
C PRO A 40 14.76 -22.84 -3.96
N GLN A 41 15.51 -23.43 -4.90
CA GLN A 41 16.21 -22.70 -5.98
C GLN A 41 15.30 -21.80 -6.83
N ALA A 42 14.01 -22.13 -6.92
CA ALA A 42 13.00 -21.28 -7.57
C ALA A 42 12.87 -19.87 -6.95
N HIS A 43 13.29 -19.68 -5.70
CA HIS A 43 13.29 -18.39 -5.03
C HIS A 43 14.53 -17.53 -5.36
N LEU A 44 15.61 -18.15 -5.86
CA LEU A 44 16.81 -17.42 -6.27
C LEU A 44 16.57 -16.52 -7.49
N ALA A 45 15.61 -16.87 -8.36
CA ALA A 45 15.19 -16.05 -9.49
C ALA A 45 14.50 -14.74 -9.06
N LYS A 46 14.04 -14.64 -7.80
CA LYS A 46 13.41 -13.44 -7.22
C LYS A 46 14.40 -12.54 -6.48
N ARG A 47 15.69 -12.89 -6.49
CA ARG A 47 16.74 -12.10 -5.86
C ARG A 47 16.79 -10.71 -6.50
N GLY A 48 16.65 -9.67 -5.67
CA GLY A 48 16.62 -8.29 -6.15
C GLY A 48 15.24 -7.76 -6.60
N THR A 49 14.16 -8.56 -6.46
CA THR A 49 12.80 -8.05 -6.69
C THR A 49 12.41 -7.13 -5.53
N PRO A 50 12.03 -5.85 -5.77
CA PRO A 50 11.62 -4.93 -4.71
C PRO A 50 10.37 -5.43 -4.00
N THR A 51 10.36 -5.33 -2.67
CA THR A 51 9.21 -5.70 -1.83
C THR A 51 8.13 -4.63 -1.76
N MET A 52 8.47 -3.38 -2.07
CA MET A 52 7.60 -2.20 -1.86
C MET A 52 6.66 -1.88 -3.03
N GLY A 53 6.36 -2.84 -3.91
CA GLY A 53 5.46 -2.62 -5.07
C GLY A 53 4.05 -2.14 -4.69
N GLY A 54 3.54 -2.57 -3.53
CA GLY A 54 2.25 -2.15 -2.99
C GLY A 54 2.13 -0.65 -2.71
N THR A 55 3.24 0.05 -2.48
CA THR A 55 3.26 1.50 -2.26
C THR A 55 2.72 2.25 -3.49
N ALA A 56 3.07 1.81 -4.70
CA ALA A 56 2.55 2.39 -5.93
C ALA A 56 1.02 2.25 -6.05
N MET A 57 0.49 1.09 -5.66
CA MET A 57 -0.96 0.83 -5.69
C MET A 57 -1.72 1.70 -4.70
N ILE A 58 -1.17 1.92 -3.49
CA ILE A 58 -1.78 2.77 -2.47
C ILE A 58 -1.82 4.22 -2.95
N ILE A 59 -0.71 4.73 -3.47
CA ILE A 59 -0.63 6.08 -4.00
C ILE A 59 -1.58 6.26 -5.19
N ALA A 60 -1.61 5.31 -6.11
CA ALA A 60 -2.51 5.33 -7.27
C ALA A 60 -3.98 5.32 -6.85
N GLY A 61 -4.35 4.52 -5.84
CA GLY A 61 -5.71 4.49 -5.29
C GLY A 61 -6.13 5.81 -4.66
N LEU A 62 -5.25 6.42 -3.87
CA LEU A 62 -5.49 7.74 -3.27
C LEU A 62 -5.67 8.82 -4.35
N ILE A 63 -4.76 8.89 -5.32
CA ILE A 63 -4.84 9.87 -6.42
C ILE A 63 -6.14 9.68 -7.20
N GLY A 64 -6.51 8.42 -7.54
CA GLY A 64 -7.74 8.14 -8.25
C GLY A 64 -8.99 8.59 -7.48
N TYR A 65 -9.05 8.31 -6.18
CA TYR A 65 -10.15 8.75 -5.32
C TYR A 65 -10.27 10.28 -5.28
N PHE A 66 -9.17 10.98 -4.99
CA PHE A 66 -9.18 12.44 -4.92
C PHE A 66 -9.45 13.09 -6.28
N THR A 67 -8.89 12.55 -7.37
CA THR A 67 -9.15 13.05 -8.72
C THR A 67 -10.64 12.97 -9.04
N ALA A 68 -11.26 11.83 -8.81
CA ALA A 68 -12.69 11.67 -9.09
C ALA A 68 -13.57 12.59 -8.23
N THR A 69 -13.20 12.77 -6.96
CA THR A 69 -13.95 13.62 -6.04
C THR A 69 -13.82 15.11 -6.40
N LEU A 70 -12.64 15.55 -6.78
CA LEU A 70 -12.39 16.97 -7.14
C LEU A 70 -12.93 17.34 -8.52
N THR A 71 -12.91 16.39 -9.49
CA THR A 71 -13.33 16.70 -10.87
C THR A 71 -14.83 16.58 -11.10
N LEU A 72 -15.50 15.66 -10.39
CA LEU A 72 -16.92 15.38 -10.61
C LEU A 72 -17.85 15.99 -9.55
N GLY A 73 -17.30 16.70 -8.60
CA GLY A 73 -18.05 17.51 -7.65
C GLY A 73 -18.82 16.78 -6.53
N PRO A 74 -18.73 15.45 -6.31
CA PRO A 74 -19.26 14.93 -5.07
C PRO A 74 -18.39 15.48 -3.92
N ARG A 75 -19.05 16.03 -2.90
CA ARG A 75 -18.33 16.45 -1.69
C ARG A 75 -17.60 15.23 -1.10
N LEU A 76 -16.40 15.48 -0.57
CA LEU A 76 -15.68 14.46 0.21
C LEU A 76 -16.63 13.91 1.28
N SER A 77 -17.06 12.66 1.12
CA SER A 77 -17.93 12.04 2.11
C SER A 77 -17.09 11.57 3.29
N PRO A 78 -17.56 11.77 4.53
CA PRO A 78 -16.85 11.27 5.72
C PRO A 78 -16.58 9.75 5.63
N GLY A 79 -17.54 8.98 5.09
CA GLY A 79 -17.36 7.54 4.86
C GLY A 79 -16.24 7.22 3.85
N GLY A 80 -16.17 7.98 2.76
CA GLY A 80 -15.09 7.83 1.79
C GLY A 80 -13.72 8.14 2.38
N LEU A 81 -13.62 9.20 3.20
CA LEU A 81 -12.39 9.55 3.90
C LEU A 81 -12.00 8.47 4.92
N LEU A 82 -12.96 7.91 5.64
CA LEU A 82 -12.73 6.82 6.59
C LEU A 82 -12.18 5.57 5.88
N VAL A 83 -12.76 5.19 4.75
CA VAL A 83 -12.28 4.05 3.94
C VAL A 83 -10.87 4.32 3.41
N MET A 84 -10.60 5.53 2.87
CA MET A 84 -9.27 5.89 2.37
C MET A 84 -8.24 5.98 3.51
N GLY A 85 -8.64 6.45 4.68
CA GLY A 85 -7.80 6.45 5.88
C GLY A 85 -7.42 5.05 6.32
N THR A 86 -8.37 4.13 6.33
CA THR A 86 -8.14 2.71 6.65
C THR A 86 -7.25 2.04 5.61
N PHE A 87 -7.50 2.28 4.33
CA PHE A 87 -6.68 1.79 3.23
C PHE A 87 -5.22 2.24 3.37
N THR A 88 -5.02 3.54 3.66
CA THR A 88 -3.69 4.11 3.88
C THR A 88 -3.04 3.57 5.15
N GLY A 89 -3.80 3.44 6.24
CA GLY A 89 -3.31 2.88 7.51
C GLY A 89 -2.82 1.44 7.38
N MET A 90 -3.61 0.58 6.72
CA MET A 90 -3.19 -0.80 6.42
C MET A 90 -1.96 -0.82 5.50
N GLY A 91 -1.92 0.07 4.51
CA GLY A 91 -0.76 0.24 3.63
C GLY A 91 0.49 0.68 4.39
N ALA A 92 0.36 1.58 5.36
CA ALA A 92 1.47 2.02 6.20
C ALA A 92 2.04 0.88 7.05
N VAL A 93 1.19 0.00 7.61
CA VAL A 93 1.67 -1.19 8.34
C VAL A 93 2.48 -2.11 7.42
N GLY A 94 2.01 -2.34 6.19
CA GLY A 94 2.75 -3.13 5.19
C GLY A 94 4.05 -2.46 4.77
N PHE A 95 4.02 -1.16 4.54
CA PHE A 95 5.20 -0.37 4.20
C PHE A 95 6.27 -0.42 5.29
N LEU A 96 5.87 -0.28 6.57
CA LEU A 96 6.79 -0.37 7.70
C LEU A 96 7.42 -1.76 7.81
N ASP A 97 6.65 -2.82 7.56
CA ASP A 97 7.16 -4.19 7.54
C ASP A 97 8.27 -4.35 6.49
N ASP A 98 8.03 -3.88 5.28
CA ASP A 98 8.99 -3.94 4.19
C ASP A 98 10.19 -3.00 4.40
N TYR A 99 9.96 -1.81 4.93
CA TYR A 99 11.02 -0.85 5.26
C TYR A 99 12.00 -1.40 6.30
N ILE A 100 11.49 -2.05 7.35
CA ILE A 100 12.32 -2.66 8.40
C ILE A 100 13.16 -3.81 7.81
N LYS A 101 12.58 -4.65 6.95
CA LYS A 101 13.32 -5.72 6.26
C LYS A 101 14.54 -5.16 5.50
N ILE A 102 14.33 -4.08 4.77
CA ILE A 102 15.35 -3.45 3.95
C ILE A 102 16.43 -2.79 4.82
N ARG A 103 16.01 -1.99 5.81
CA ARG A 103 16.95 -1.23 6.64
C ARG A 103 17.84 -2.12 7.51
N HIS A 104 17.34 -3.26 7.96
CA HIS A 104 18.11 -4.19 8.79
C HIS A 104 18.72 -5.36 8.00
N ASN A 105 18.62 -5.36 6.68
CA ASN A 105 19.09 -6.45 5.83
C ASN A 105 18.63 -7.84 6.33
N ARG A 106 17.36 -7.93 6.73
CA ARG A 106 16.77 -9.16 7.28
C ARG A 106 15.59 -9.60 6.42
N SER A 107 15.37 -10.91 6.36
CA SER A 107 14.18 -11.49 5.74
C SER A 107 12.90 -11.31 6.58
N LEU A 108 13.05 -10.93 7.85
CA LEU A 108 11.95 -10.69 8.79
C LEU A 108 11.80 -9.18 9.02
N GLY A 109 10.60 -8.65 8.75
CA GLY A 109 10.21 -7.27 9.05
C GLY A 109 9.72 -7.10 10.49
N LEU A 110 8.52 -6.56 10.65
CA LEU A 110 7.83 -6.47 11.93
C LEU A 110 7.63 -7.87 12.54
N THR A 111 7.70 -7.96 13.87
CA THR A 111 7.29 -9.17 14.58
C THR A 111 5.82 -9.48 14.29
N LYS A 112 5.43 -10.75 14.36
CA LYS A 112 4.03 -11.15 14.15
C LYS A 112 3.07 -10.36 15.03
N THR A 113 3.44 -10.15 16.30
CA THR A 113 2.65 -9.37 17.26
C THR A 113 2.55 -7.90 16.86
N ALA A 114 3.66 -7.26 16.48
CA ALA A 114 3.65 -5.84 16.08
C ALA A 114 2.81 -5.62 14.82
N LYS A 115 2.88 -6.52 13.84
CA LYS A 115 2.05 -6.48 12.64
C LYS A 115 0.57 -6.62 13.00
N PHE A 116 0.23 -7.61 13.83
CA PHE A 116 -1.15 -7.83 14.26
C PHE A 116 -1.69 -6.64 15.05
N VAL A 117 -0.91 -6.08 15.99
CA VAL A 117 -1.30 -4.89 16.75
C VAL A 117 -1.53 -3.70 15.83
N GLY A 118 -0.63 -3.44 14.88
CA GLY A 118 -0.79 -2.36 13.91
C GLY A 118 -2.08 -2.48 13.08
N GLN A 119 -2.37 -3.69 12.58
CA GLN A 119 -3.61 -3.97 11.85
C GLN A 119 -4.85 -3.84 12.73
N ALA A 120 -4.79 -4.34 13.97
CA ALA A 120 -5.89 -4.23 14.93
C ALA A 120 -6.19 -2.77 15.28
N LEU A 121 -5.18 -1.93 15.48
CA LEU A 121 -5.36 -0.50 15.72
C LEU A 121 -6.07 0.20 14.56
N VAL A 122 -5.67 -0.09 13.33
CA VAL A 122 -6.34 0.47 12.14
C VAL A 122 -7.79 -0.02 12.06
N ALA A 123 -8.06 -1.30 12.31
CA ALA A 123 -9.40 -1.87 12.29
C ALA A 123 -10.31 -1.28 13.37
N VAL A 124 -9.80 -1.12 14.59
CA VAL A 124 -10.54 -0.47 15.70
C VAL A 124 -10.80 0.99 15.37
N GLY A 125 -9.82 1.71 14.83
CA GLY A 125 -10.01 3.09 14.37
C GLY A 125 -11.11 3.21 13.31
N PHE A 126 -11.15 2.28 12.36
CA PHE A 126 -12.24 2.19 11.39
C PHE A 126 -13.61 1.94 12.06
N ALA A 127 -13.67 0.96 12.96
CA ALA A 127 -14.93 0.60 13.65
C ALA A 127 -15.49 1.78 14.47
N ILE A 128 -14.63 2.51 15.18
CA ILE A 128 -15.00 3.71 15.91
C ILE A 128 -15.48 4.80 14.94
N GLY A 129 -14.68 5.09 13.91
CA GLY A 129 -15.01 6.10 12.91
C GLY A 129 -16.34 5.82 12.20
N ALA A 130 -16.64 4.55 11.90
CA ALA A 130 -17.88 4.13 11.25
C ALA A 130 -19.13 4.48 12.09
N GLN A 131 -19.03 4.48 13.41
CA GLN A 131 -20.16 4.87 14.29
C GLN A 131 -20.51 6.35 14.19
N TYR A 132 -19.53 7.20 13.83
CA TYR A 132 -19.76 8.65 13.67
C TYR A 132 -20.15 9.04 12.24
N VAL A 133 -20.02 8.13 11.31
CA VAL A 133 -20.28 8.36 9.88
C VAL A 133 -21.59 7.71 9.43
N ALA A 134 -22.07 6.72 10.16
CA ALA A 134 -23.39 6.11 9.97
C ALA A 134 -24.48 7.04 10.49
#